data_318df6528fdf91e33ce84f4814e64342
#
_entry.id   318df6528fdf91e33ce84f4814e64342
#
_cell.length_a   1.000
_cell.length_b   1.000
_cell.length_c   1.000
_cell.angle_alpha   90.00
_cell.angle_beta   90.00
_cell.angle_gamma   90.00
#
_symmetry.space_group_name_H-M   'P 1'
#
loop_
_entity.id
_entity.type
_entity.pdbx_description
1 polymer ?
#
loop_
_entity_poly.entity_id
_entity_poly.type
_entity_poly.pdbx_seq_one_letter_code
_entity_poly.pdbx_strand_id
1 'polypeptide(L)'
;MIRKQYAGNARRARNYIWNAAGRYDFEPPYLAFYPTGEVDMYFNMVIGLAVKWFDMSRLQDFFNSYAASGSADEYDELLWLGIENSVYEKEISERPVLADLRKNRASDFFRMLQGMSRQQMEMQSMLTYEQQNARWSEVMGKRVFLTGKQKRISEALHFPGSLDTESLIDRMSGFLEEFFRYVPGKTKESRSMGGLRDAIFRGFGKRRGRSEKLMLRVGDGGGTTDRDVQLTHTAGMRFGFAPGEKDEEYVRSIFGECIYSENEMQLLESMLCVDADAASRLWVCSARNANERLDDRNSTSRSGNENKDVREALRKMASQKERNKKYREDHALMIEESVKRLTAELDTVFSGYARHLPEKAKAGRLVARQAYRMSVLHDPYVFLRDGDEIENRINVTILLDASMSRLHAQELIAAESYVIARSLIKNDVPVQILSYRTIRGFTVIQRLKEFESNDAEGVFYYAAGGWNRDALAFRLVRQMINEKDPERRWSHLLLILTDASPNDSMPLAVPGARFNGREYEGALSVREAQKAVKELRADGIRTSAVFLGAGAHLDNVHQIFGKEYVRISKIAQLSDGVSSLIEMVLRESPPD
;
A
#
# COMPACT_ATOMS: atom_id res chain seq x y z
N MET A 1 12.29 -25.54 -6.16
CA MET A 1 13.47 -24.78 -6.62
C MET A 1 13.85 -23.64 -5.64
N ILE A 2 12.94 -22.84 -5.16
CA ILE A 2 13.18 -21.68 -4.27
C ILE A 2 13.86 -22.06 -2.95
N ARG A 3 13.47 -23.15 -2.27
CA ARG A 3 14.15 -23.63 -1.05
C ARG A 3 15.63 -23.96 -1.25
N LYS A 4 16.02 -24.52 -2.41
CA LYS A 4 17.42 -24.78 -2.74
C LYS A 4 18.21 -23.50 -2.99
N GLN A 5 17.56 -22.47 -3.50
CA GLN A 5 18.19 -21.17 -3.77
C GLN A 5 18.44 -20.39 -2.48
N TYR A 6 17.50 -20.39 -1.52
CA TYR A 6 17.69 -19.75 -0.20
C TYR A 6 18.74 -20.46 0.64
N ALA A 7 18.74 -21.77 0.69
CA ALA A 7 19.81 -22.54 1.35
C ALA A 7 21.19 -22.26 0.71
N GLY A 8 21.22 -22.11 -0.62
CA GLY A 8 22.43 -21.72 -1.35
C GLY A 8 22.89 -20.30 -1.03
N ASN A 9 21.96 -19.35 -0.89
CA ASN A 9 22.26 -17.96 -0.56
C ASN A 9 22.73 -17.81 0.89
N ALA A 10 22.10 -18.46 1.86
CA ALA A 10 22.54 -18.46 3.24
C ALA A 10 23.97 -19.05 3.38
N ARG A 11 24.27 -20.14 2.66
CA ARG A 11 25.61 -20.70 2.61
C ARG A 11 26.64 -19.75 2.00
N ARG A 12 26.29 -19.03 0.93
CA ARG A 12 27.14 -17.99 0.33
C ARG A 12 27.40 -16.84 1.30
N ALA A 13 26.36 -16.36 1.99
CA ALA A 13 26.50 -15.31 3.00
C ALA A 13 27.49 -15.72 4.10
N ARG A 14 27.35 -16.93 4.67
CA ARG A 14 28.30 -17.48 5.65
C ARG A 14 29.72 -17.55 5.12
N ASN A 15 29.90 -17.99 3.88
CA ASN A 15 31.22 -18.07 3.25
C ASN A 15 31.89 -16.69 3.15
N TYR A 16 31.16 -15.63 2.82
CA TYR A 16 31.72 -14.27 2.81
C TYR A 16 32.12 -13.80 4.21
N ILE A 17 31.31 -14.12 5.22
CA ILE A 17 31.60 -13.76 6.62
C ILE A 17 32.85 -14.49 7.11
N TRP A 18 32.91 -15.80 6.95
CA TRP A 18 34.07 -16.62 7.36
C TRP A 18 35.34 -16.19 6.65
N ASN A 19 35.29 -15.91 5.35
CA ASN A 19 36.41 -15.41 4.59
C ASN A 19 36.91 -14.05 5.09
N ALA A 20 35.99 -13.14 5.41
CA ALA A 20 36.34 -11.82 5.93
C ALA A 20 36.90 -11.91 7.36
N ALA A 21 36.32 -12.77 8.21
CA ALA A 21 36.79 -13.02 9.56
C ALA A 21 38.15 -13.77 9.65
N GLY A 22 38.50 -14.49 8.56
CA GLY A 22 39.69 -15.33 8.52
C GLY A 22 39.58 -16.59 9.40
N ARG A 23 38.38 -16.98 9.82
CA ARG A 23 38.11 -18.18 10.59
C ARG A 23 36.74 -18.78 10.28
N TYR A 24 36.58 -20.08 10.50
CA TYR A 24 35.44 -20.89 10.09
C TYR A 24 34.76 -21.64 11.23
N ASP A 25 35.17 -21.38 12.46
CA ASP A 25 34.83 -22.13 13.69
C ASP A 25 33.67 -21.49 14.48
N PHE A 26 32.88 -20.63 13.85
CA PHE A 26 31.74 -19.96 14.46
C PHE A 26 30.53 -19.90 13.55
N GLU A 27 29.33 -19.81 14.13
CA GLU A 27 28.12 -19.51 13.39
C GLU A 27 27.92 -17.99 13.36
N PRO A 28 27.79 -17.39 12.17
CA PRO A 28 27.60 -15.94 12.07
C PRO A 28 26.31 -15.48 12.74
N PRO A 29 26.35 -14.46 13.62
CA PRO A 29 25.17 -13.97 14.32
C PRO A 29 24.21 -13.18 13.42
N TYR A 30 24.70 -12.71 12.27
CA TYR A 30 23.94 -11.94 11.29
C TYR A 30 24.24 -12.41 9.87
N LEU A 31 23.27 -12.30 8.99
CA LEU A 31 23.41 -12.51 7.54
C LEU A 31 22.77 -11.31 6.81
N ALA A 32 23.44 -10.79 5.79
CA ALA A 32 22.98 -9.65 5.01
C ALA A 32 22.49 -10.08 3.63
N PHE A 33 21.31 -9.62 3.24
CA PHE A 33 20.70 -9.87 1.95
C PHE A 33 20.11 -8.58 1.39
N TYR A 34 20.10 -8.46 0.07
CA TYR A 34 19.30 -7.46 -0.62
C TYR A 34 17.80 -7.81 -0.50
N PRO A 35 16.92 -6.82 -0.72
CA PRO A 35 15.47 -7.05 -0.76
C PRO A 35 15.05 -8.13 -1.74
N THR A 36 15.78 -8.28 -2.84
CA THR A 36 15.59 -9.34 -3.84
C THR A 36 15.86 -10.76 -3.30
N GLY A 37 16.40 -10.88 -2.07
CA GLY A 37 16.85 -12.15 -1.49
C GLY A 37 18.24 -12.59 -1.97
N GLU A 38 18.90 -11.77 -2.78
CA GLU A 38 20.30 -11.98 -3.16
C GLU A 38 21.24 -11.63 -2.01
N VAL A 39 22.42 -12.27 -1.99
CA VAL A 39 23.39 -12.06 -0.92
C VAL A 39 24.06 -10.70 -1.06
N ASP A 40 23.98 -9.86 -0.05
CA ASP A 40 24.79 -8.63 0.02
C ASP A 40 26.23 -8.99 0.39
N MET A 41 27.07 -9.14 -0.64
CA MET A 41 28.45 -9.55 -0.45
C MET A 41 29.21 -8.58 0.46
N TYR A 42 29.06 -7.26 0.23
CA TYR A 42 29.80 -6.26 0.98
C TYR A 42 29.44 -6.25 2.47
N PHE A 43 28.14 -6.24 2.80
CA PHE A 43 27.72 -6.25 4.19
C PHE A 43 28.01 -7.57 4.91
N ASN A 44 27.97 -8.71 4.22
CA ASN A 44 28.45 -9.96 4.83
C ASN A 44 29.95 -9.92 5.12
N MET A 45 30.75 -9.25 4.27
CA MET A 45 32.16 -9.02 4.61
C MET A 45 32.32 -8.06 5.80
N VAL A 46 31.50 -6.99 5.89
CA VAL A 46 31.48 -6.09 7.06
C VAL A 46 31.19 -6.86 8.36
N ILE A 47 30.21 -7.78 8.32
CA ILE A 47 29.91 -8.66 9.48
C ILE A 47 31.12 -9.51 9.84
N GLY A 48 31.77 -10.14 8.87
CA GLY A 48 32.98 -10.94 9.09
C GLY A 48 34.14 -10.11 9.66
N LEU A 49 34.32 -8.90 9.16
CA LEU A 49 35.33 -7.98 9.69
C LEU A 49 34.98 -7.50 11.11
N ALA A 50 33.69 -7.31 11.43
CA ALA A 50 33.28 -7.02 12.80
C ALA A 50 33.62 -8.18 13.75
N VAL A 51 33.44 -9.44 13.30
CA VAL A 51 33.89 -10.64 14.05
C VAL A 51 35.41 -10.70 14.19
N LYS A 52 36.16 -10.23 13.17
CA LYS A 52 37.65 -10.19 13.24
C LYS A 52 38.15 -9.19 14.26
N TRP A 53 37.56 -8.02 14.33
CA TRP A 53 38.09 -6.87 15.05
C TRP A 53 37.42 -6.58 16.39
N PHE A 54 36.22 -7.12 16.65
CA PHE A 54 35.44 -6.84 17.85
C PHE A 54 34.96 -8.13 18.52
N ASP A 55 34.74 -8.06 19.84
CA ASP A 55 34.07 -9.13 20.59
C ASP A 55 32.56 -9.13 20.27
N MET A 56 32.17 -10.09 19.42
CA MET A 56 30.78 -10.20 18.98
C MET A 56 29.80 -10.59 20.09
N SER A 57 30.26 -11.28 21.16
CA SER A 57 29.41 -11.59 22.30
C SER A 57 28.96 -10.32 23.01
N ARG A 58 29.90 -9.44 23.28
CA ARG A 58 29.61 -8.14 23.91
C ARG A 58 28.79 -7.21 23.04
N LEU A 59 29.05 -7.19 21.72
CA LEU A 59 28.21 -6.44 20.77
C LEU A 59 26.79 -6.99 20.73
N GLN A 60 26.61 -8.30 20.76
CA GLN A 60 25.32 -8.93 20.84
C GLN A 60 24.55 -8.57 22.11
N ASP A 61 25.22 -8.57 23.25
CA ASP A 61 24.63 -8.14 24.53
C ASP A 61 24.18 -6.68 24.47
N PHE A 62 24.97 -5.82 23.85
CA PHE A 62 24.59 -4.44 23.62
C PHE A 62 23.36 -4.32 22.70
N PHE A 63 23.35 -5.00 21.57
CA PHE A 63 22.18 -5.02 20.65
C PHE A 63 20.93 -5.62 21.32
N ASN A 64 21.09 -6.62 22.18
CA ASN A 64 19.99 -7.21 22.95
C ASN A 64 19.42 -6.25 24.00
N SER A 65 20.23 -5.33 24.53
CA SER A 65 19.81 -4.38 25.57
C SER A 65 18.66 -3.47 25.15
N TYR A 66 18.49 -3.22 23.87
CA TYR A 66 17.39 -2.42 23.31
C TYR A 66 16.47 -3.18 22.35
N ALA A 67 16.62 -4.49 22.22
CA ALA A 67 15.82 -5.31 21.29
C ALA A 67 14.30 -5.21 21.54
N ALA A 68 13.88 -4.95 22.77
CA ALA A 68 12.48 -4.70 23.13
C ALA A 68 11.97 -3.28 22.79
N SER A 69 12.85 -2.38 22.34
CA SER A 69 12.47 -1.02 21.92
C SER A 69 11.70 -1.04 20.62
N GLY A 70 10.63 -0.23 20.51
CA GLY A 70 9.90 -0.05 19.27
C GLY A 70 10.72 0.59 18.13
N SER A 71 11.93 1.06 18.40
CA SER A 71 12.88 1.64 17.43
C SER A 71 14.15 0.80 17.27
N ALA A 72 14.16 -0.44 17.74
CA ALA A 72 15.34 -1.30 17.69
C ALA A 72 15.91 -1.47 16.27
N ASP A 73 15.03 -1.64 15.28
CA ASP A 73 15.44 -1.78 13.87
C ASP A 73 16.13 -0.51 13.33
N GLU A 74 15.65 0.68 13.72
CA GLU A 74 16.25 1.96 13.33
C GLU A 74 17.62 2.15 13.98
N TYR A 75 17.76 1.73 15.24
CA TYR A 75 19.03 1.77 15.93
C TYR A 75 20.03 0.80 15.28
N ASP A 76 19.61 -0.43 14.99
CA ASP A 76 20.46 -1.41 14.30
C ASP A 76 20.97 -0.86 12.96
N GLU A 77 20.08 -0.35 12.10
CA GLU A 77 20.46 0.15 10.78
C GLU A 77 21.43 1.33 10.84
N LEU A 78 21.23 2.26 11.78
CA LEU A 78 22.12 3.40 11.97
C LEU A 78 23.47 2.99 12.57
N LEU A 79 23.45 2.15 13.60
CA LEU A 79 24.70 1.72 14.26
C LEU A 79 25.57 0.87 13.35
N TRP A 80 24.95 0.04 12.49
CA TRP A 80 25.70 -0.72 11.50
C TRP A 80 26.36 0.15 10.42
N LEU A 81 25.83 1.37 10.11
CA LEU A 81 26.57 2.33 9.28
C LEU A 81 27.84 2.84 9.97
N GLY A 82 27.79 3.00 11.30
CA GLY A 82 28.97 3.37 12.09
C GLY A 82 29.99 2.23 12.17
N ILE A 83 29.54 1.01 12.43
CA ILE A 83 30.39 -0.19 12.48
C ILE A 83 31.04 -0.42 11.10
N GLU A 84 30.28 -0.27 10.02
CA GLU A 84 30.76 -0.37 8.64
C GLU A 84 31.96 0.55 8.42
N ASN A 85 31.86 1.82 8.82
CA ASN A 85 32.97 2.76 8.69
C ASN A 85 34.21 2.34 9.49
N SER A 86 34.01 1.93 10.75
CA SER A 86 35.10 1.53 11.62
C SER A 86 35.85 0.32 11.09
N VAL A 87 35.15 -0.72 10.65
CA VAL A 87 35.83 -1.93 10.12
C VAL A 87 36.46 -1.68 8.75
N TYR A 88 35.86 -0.80 7.93
CA TYR A 88 36.43 -0.39 6.65
C TYR A 88 37.79 0.32 6.88
N GLU A 89 37.85 1.30 7.78
CA GLU A 89 39.09 2.01 8.08
C GLU A 89 40.17 1.10 8.67
N LYS A 90 39.77 0.10 9.50
CA LYS A 90 40.72 -0.88 10.06
C LYS A 90 41.35 -1.77 8.99
N GLU A 91 40.56 -2.17 8.00
CA GLU A 91 40.96 -3.26 7.09
C GLU A 91 41.42 -2.76 5.73
N ILE A 92 41.17 -1.52 5.34
CA ILE A 92 41.45 -1.01 3.97
C ILE A 92 42.92 -1.10 3.57
N SER A 93 43.84 -0.97 4.54
CA SER A 93 45.27 -1.10 4.28
C SER A 93 45.68 -2.54 3.99
N GLU A 94 45.05 -3.53 4.63
CA GLU A 94 45.31 -4.95 4.39
C GLU A 94 44.54 -5.50 3.17
N ARG A 95 43.35 -4.95 2.91
CA ARG A 95 42.45 -5.40 1.82
C ARG A 95 41.97 -4.24 0.96
N PRO A 96 42.81 -3.71 0.05
CA PRO A 96 42.43 -2.55 -0.79
C PRO A 96 41.18 -2.76 -1.67
N VAL A 97 40.86 -4.01 -2.01
CA VAL A 97 39.65 -4.37 -2.78
C VAL A 97 38.34 -3.95 -2.09
N LEU A 98 38.37 -3.72 -0.77
CA LEU A 98 37.21 -3.21 -0.04
C LEU A 98 36.72 -1.85 -0.56
N ALA A 99 37.63 -1.01 -1.08
CA ALA A 99 37.24 0.28 -1.67
C ALA A 99 36.32 0.10 -2.89
N ASP A 100 36.62 -0.86 -3.75
CA ASP A 100 35.82 -1.15 -4.94
C ASP A 100 34.50 -1.81 -4.55
N LEU A 101 34.51 -2.75 -3.60
CA LEU A 101 33.31 -3.40 -3.09
C LEU A 101 32.37 -2.39 -2.40
N ARG A 102 32.91 -1.45 -1.63
CA ARG A 102 32.17 -0.35 -1.00
C ARG A 102 31.47 0.54 -2.06
N LYS A 103 32.21 0.90 -3.12
CA LYS A 103 31.65 1.66 -4.25
C LYS A 103 30.58 0.88 -5.00
N ASN A 104 30.79 -0.41 -5.24
CA ASN A 104 29.80 -1.25 -5.89
C ASN A 104 28.51 -1.32 -5.05
N ARG A 105 28.66 -1.48 -3.73
CA ARG A 105 27.52 -1.45 -2.79
C ARG A 105 26.77 -0.11 -2.82
N ALA A 106 27.49 1.01 -2.87
CA ALA A 106 26.90 2.33 -3.03
C ALA A 106 26.14 2.45 -4.37
N SER A 107 26.67 1.92 -5.45
CA SER A 107 26.01 1.90 -6.77
C SER A 107 24.74 1.04 -6.72
N ASP A 108 24.77 -0.10 -6.05
CA ASP A 108 23.61 -0.98 -5.88
C ASP A 108 22.51 -0.29 -5.06
N PHE A 109 22.88 0.42 -4.00
CA PHE A 109 21.95 1.24 -3.23
C PHE A 109 21.20 2.26 -4.10
N PHE A 110 21.92 3.03 -4.93
CA PHE A 110 21.27 3.99 -5.81
C PHE A 110 20.44 3.35 -6.91
N ARG A 111 20.85 2.18 -7.42
CA ARG A 111 20.06 1.43 -8.40
C ARG A 111 18.75 0.93 -7.81
N MET A 112 18.77 0.43 -6.58
CA MET A 112 17.55 0.03 -5.85
C MET A 112 16.62 1.22 -5.62
N LEU A 113 17.17 2.39 -5.26
CA LEU A 113 16.39 3.62 -5.08
C LEU A 113 15.68 4.08 -6.36
N GLN A 114 16.28 3.88 -7.52
CA GLN A 114 15.62 4.21 -8.80
C GLN A 114 14.40 3.32 -9.07
N GLY A 115 14.37 2.11 -8.52
CA GLY A 115 13.23 1.19 -8.58
C GLY A 115 12.19 1.41 -7.48
N MET A 116 12.51 2.18 -6.44
CA MET A 116 11.60 2.43 -5.31
C MET A 116 10.65 3.59 -5.60
N SER A 117 9.38 3.42 -5.28
CA SER A 117 8.44 4.53 -5.27
C SER A 117 8.75 5.46 -4.09
N ARG A 118 8.42 6.76 -4.23
CA ARG A 118 8.53 7.72 -3.13
C ARG A 118 7.82 7.25 -1.85
N GLN A 119 6.73 6.54 -2.00
CA GLN A 119 5.96 5.91 -0.94
C GLN A 119 6.76 4.84 -0.18
N GLN A 120 7.50 3.99 -0.88
CA GLN A 120 8.39 3.01 -0.26
C GLN A 120 9.52 3.70 0.51
N MET A 121 10.04 4.82 0.01
CA MET A 121 11.05 5.63 0.72
C MET A 121 10.49 6.30 1.98
N GLU A 122 9.25 6.78 1.96
CA GLU A 122 8.59 7.41 3.12
C GLU A 122 8.18 6.39 4.19
N MET A 123 8.03 5.12 3.84
CA MET A 123 7.70 4.03 4.78
C MET A 123 8.92 3.43 5.47
N GLN A 124 10.10 3.59 4.91
CA GLN A 124 11.34 3.40 5.65
C GLN A 124 11.50 4.52 6.67
N SER A 125 12.25 4.27 7.75
CA SER A 125 12.64 5.39 8.62
C SER A 125 13.31 6.47 7.76
N MET A 126 12.66 7.63 7.64
CA MET A 126 13.17 8.74 6.83
C MET A 126 14.61 9.10 7.25
N LEU A 127 14.87 9.01 8.55
CA LEU A 127 16.19 9.28 9.11
C LEU A 127 17.23 8.25 8.65
N THR A 128 16.90 6.96 8.70
CA THR A 128 17.80 5.90 8.22
C THR A 128 18.09 6.05 6.74
N TYR A 129 17.06 6.30 5.94
CA TYR A 129 17.24 6.56 4.51
C TYR A 129 18.16 7.75 4.25
N GLU A 130 17.93 8.89 4.92
CA GLU A 130 18.75 10.09 4.78
C GLU A 130 20.21 9.82 5.14
N GLN A 131 20.49 9.06 6.20
CA GLN A 131 21.83 8.73 6.63
C GLN A 131 22.51 7.72 5.68
N GLN A 132 21.79 6.72 5.20
CA GLN A 132 22.30 5.81 4.16
C GLN A 132 22.61 6.55 2.88
N ASN A 133 21.69 7.42 2.42
CA ASN A 133 21.90 8.24 1.22
C ASN A 133 23.11 9.16 1.37
N ALA A 134 23.31 9.77 2.54
CA ALA A 134 24.47 10.60 2.83
C ALA A 134 25.77 9.78 2.76
N ARG A 135 25.82 8.63 3.43
CA ARG A 135 26.98 7.72 3.46
C ARG A 135 27.35 7.23 2.07
N TRP A 136 26.40 6.68 1.32
CA TRP A 136 26.68 6.11 0.00
C TRP A 136 26.98 7.19 -1.05
N SER A 137 26.42 8.39 -0.91
CA SER A 137 26.81 9.53 -1.75
C SER A 137 28.24 9.96 -1.48
N GLU A 138 28.67 10.02 -0.23
CA GLU A 138 30.03 10.31 0.18
C GLU A 138 31.03 9.30 -0.43
N VAL A 139 30.72 8.00 -0.32
CA VAL A 139 31.51 6.91 -0.93
C VAL A 139 31.64 7.08 -2.45
N MET A 140 30.61 7.62 -3.11
CA MET A 140 30.61 7.91 -4.55
C MET A 140 31.21 9.28 -4.91
N GLY A 141 31.71 10.04 -3.91
CA GLY A 141 32.24 11.39 -4.12
C GLY A 141 31.18 12.45 -4.47
N LYS A 142 29.91 12.17 -4.21
CA LYS A 142 28.78 13.08 -4.46
C LYS A 142 28.49 13.94 -3.23
N ARG A 143 28.14 15.20 -3.43
CA ARG A 143 27.71 16.08 -2.34
C ARG A 143 26.21 15.93 -2.11
N VAL A 144 25.82 15.81 -0.84
CA VAL A 144 24.41 15.79 -0.40
C VAL A 144 24.17 16.99 0.51
N PHE A 145 23.05 17.67 0.29
CA PHE A 145 22.62 18.73 1.18
C PHE A 145 21.90 18.13 2.39
N LEU A 146 22.53 18.23 3.55
CA LEU A 146 21.98 17.81 4.85
C LEU A 146 21.60 19.02 5.67
N THR A 147 20.48 18.92 6.40
CA THR A 147 20.13 19.90 7.43
C THR A 147 21.14 19.82 8.58
N GLY A 148 21.23 20.86 9.40
CA GLY A 148 22.19 20.89 10.53
C GLY A 148 22.06 19.68 11.45
N LYS A 149 20.85 19.18 11.69
CA LYS A 149 20.64 17.98 12.53
C LYS A 149 21.09 16.72 11.79
N GLN A 150 20.74 16.54 10.53
CA GLN A 150 21.14 15.40 9.71
C GLN A 150 22.65 15.29 9.59
N LYS A 151 23.34 16.43 9.43
CA LYS A 151 24.78 16.52 9.37
C LYS A 151 25.43 16.07 10.67
N ARG A 152 24.94 16.53 11.83
CA ARG A 152 25.44 16.08 13.14
C ARG A 152 25.28 14.56 13.33
N ILE A 153 24.16 13.98 12.91
CA ILE A 153 23.94 12.53 12.98
C ILE A 153 24.92 11.81 12.04
N SER A 154 25.09 12.29 10.81
CA SER A 154 26.04 11.72 9.85
C SER A 154 27.47 11.74 10.39
N GLU A 155 27.91 12.86 10.94
CA GLU A 155 29.24 13.00 11.56
C GLU A 155 29.39 12.08 12.78
N ALA A 156 28.36 11.93 13.60
CA ALA A 156 28.37 11.04 14.76
C ALA A 156 28.45 9.56 14.37
N LEU A 157 27.94 9.18 13.18
CA LEU A 157 28.00 7.81 12.63
C LEU A 157 29.34 7.48 11.92
N HIS A 158 30.28 8.42 11.84
CA HIS A 158 31.64 8.13 11.39
C HIS A 158 32.45 7.57 12.56
N PHE A 159 32.31 6.27 12.82
CA PHE A 159 33.11 5.59 13.84
C PHE A 159 34.51 5.36 13.29
N PRO A 160 35.57 5.88 13.96
CA PRO A 160 36.93 5.73 13.48
C PRO A 160 37.44 4.30 13.59
N GLY A 161 38.38 3.93 12.73
CA GLY A 161 39.03 2.62 12.77
C GLY A 161 39.88 2.34 14.00
N SER A 162 40.19 3.34 14.82
CA SER A 162 40.98 3.16 16.05
C SER A 162 40.23 2.54 17.22
N LEU A 163 38.89 2.41 17.15
CA LEU A 163 38.06 1.93 18.26
C LEU A 163 38.32 0.44 18.57
N ASP A 164 38.45 0.10 19.85
CA ASP A 164 38.29 -1.25 20.34
C ASP A 164 36.82 -1.58 20.68
N THR A 165 36.52 -2.77 21.18
CA THR A 165 35.15 -3.20 21.47
C THR A 165 34.47 -2.31 22.50
N GLU A 166 35.16 -1.93 23.57
CA GLU A 166 34.60 -1.09 24.64
C GLU A 166 34.27 0.29 24.13
N SER A 167 35.27 0.95 23.53
CA SER A 167 35.11 2.30 22.97
C SER A 167 34.02 2.35 21.86
N LEU A 168 33.85 1.26 21.10
CA LEU A 168 32.78 1.14 20.12
C LEU A 168 31.41 1.09 20.81
N ILE A 169 31.24 0.30 21.86
CA ILE A 169 30.00 0.20 22.64
C ILE A 169 29.68 1.54 23.30
N ASP A 170 30.68 2.20 23.89
CA ASP A 170 30.51 3.54 24.48
C ASP A 170 30.08 4.57 23.42
N ARG A 171 30.68 4.52 22.23
CA ARG A 171 30.32 5.40 21.13
C ARG A 171 28.90 5.16 20.64
N MET A 172 28.48 3.89 20.52
CA MET A 172 27.12 3.52 20.16
C MET A 172 26.11 3.93 21.25
N SER A 173 26.42 3.71 22.51
CA SER A 173 25.61 4.15 23.65
C SER A 173 25.41 5.67 23.63
N GLY A 174 26.52 6.42 23.52
CA GLY A 174 26.50 7.88 23.48
C GLY A 174 25.68 8.41 22.28
N PHE A 175 25.78 7.75 21.13
CA PHE A 175 24.95 8.06 19.96
C PHE A 175 23.45 7.88 20.25
N LEU A 176 23.06 6.76 20.85
CA LEU A 176 21.65 6.50 21.19
C LEU A 176 21.16 7.46 22.28
N GLU A 177 21.99 7.82 23.24
CA GLU A 177 21.63 8.79 24.28
C GLU A 177 21.46 10.20 23.70
N GLU A 178 22.40 10.69 22.89
CA GLU A 178 22.37 12.05 22.33
C GLU A 178 21.20 12.25 21.37
N PHE A 179 20.99 11.34 20.42
CA PHE A 179 20.02 11.55 19.32
C PHE A 179 18.66 10.95 19.59
N PHE A 180 18.58 9.89 20.42
CA PHE A 180 17.33 9.16 20.71
C PHE A 180 16.94 9.20 22.19
N ARG A 181 17.76 9.78 23.06
CA ARG A 181 17.57 9.81 24.53
C ARG A 181 17.33 8.41 25.12
N TYR A 182 17.94 7.42 24.51
CA TYR A 182 17.89 6.04 24.95
C TYR A 182 19.17 5.71 25.72
N VAL A 183 19.00 5.17 26.94
CA VAL A 183 20.10 4.67 27.74
C VAL A 183 19.99 3.16 27.84
N PRO A 184 20.97 2.38 27.29
CA PRO A 184 20.95 0.92 27.38
C PRO A 184 20.88 0.44 28.81
N GLY A 185 20.07 -0.59 29.11
CA GLY A 185 19.96 -1.22 30.44
C GLY A 185 19.07 -0.50 31.46
N LYS A 186 18.52 0.68 31.18
CA LYS A 186 17.54 1.31 32.06
C LYS A 186 16.14 1.02 31.57
N THR A 187 15.47 0.03 32.13
CA THR A 187 14.02 -0.15 32.01
C THR A 187 13.31 1.05 32.65
N LYS A 188 12.54 1.80 31.89
CA LYS A 188 11.78 2.95 32.39
C LYS A 188 10.55 2.50 33.16
N GLU A 189 10.66 2.40 34.46
CA GLU A 189 9.62 2.89 35.37
C GLU A 189 10.00 4.33 35.73
N SER A 190 9.61 5.30 34.95
CA SER A 190 9.54 6.68 35.42
C SER A 190 8.85 7.56 34.39
N ARG A 191 7.68 8.04 34.76
CA ARG A 191 6.99 9.15 34.16
C ARG A 191 7.91 10.38 34.17
N SER A 192 8.37 10.85 33.04
CA SER A 192 9.02 12.14 32.93
C SER A 192 8.58 12.88 31.68
N MET A 193 8.29 14.15 31.89
CA MET A 193 7.75 15.19 31.03
C MET A 193 8.62 15.53 29.79
N GLY A 194 9.07 14.55 29.01
CA GLY A 194 9.81 14.71 27.77
C GLY A 194 9.00 14.47 26.50
N GLY A 195 7.68 14.29 26.63
CA GLY A 195 6.81 13.69 25.63
C GLY A 195 6.51 14.51 24.37
N LEU A 196 6.91 15.78 24.25
CA LEU A 196 6.48 16.62 23.11
C LEU A 196 7.39 16.49 21.87
N ARG A 197 8.68 16.16 22.05
CA ARG A 197 9.61 15.97 20.93
C ARG A 197 9.63 14.53 20.40
N ASP A 198 9.50 13.56 21.29
CA ASP A 198 9.30 12.14 20.90
C ASP A 198 7.97 11.96 20.16
N ALA A 199 6.99 12.80 20.39
CA ALA A 199 5.68 12.77 19.77
C ALA A 199 5.70 13.14 18.28
N ILE A 200 6.59 14.05 17.87
CA ILE A 200 6.71 14.45 16.46
C ILE A 200 7.38 13.35 15.63
N PHE A 201 8.28 12.56 16.25
CA PHE A 201 8.97 11.45 15.58
C PHE A 201 8.27 10.10 15.72
N ARG A 202 7.45 9.87 16.76
CA ARG A 202 6.66 8.63 16.95
C ARG A 202 5.35 8.61 16.19
N GLY A 203 4.85 9.75 15.72
CA GLY A 203 3.61 9.84 14.92
C GLY A 203 3.70 9.15 13.56
N PHE A 204 4.89 8.88 13.06
CA PHE A 204 5.14 8.16 11.80
C PHE A 204 5.68 6.73 12.01
N GLY A 205 5.93 6.29 13.26
CA GLY A 205 6.85 5.20 13.53
C GLY A 205 6.31 3.95 14.18
N LYS A 206 5.01 3.66 14.25
CA LYS A 206 4.56 2.41 14.87
C LYS A 206 3.76 1.45 13.99
N ARG A 207 3.99 1.48 12.72
CA ARG A 207 3.98 0.30 11.84
C ARG A 207 4.81 0.62 10.64
N ARG A 208 6.06 0.33 10.77
CA ARG A 208 6.98 0.17 9.66
C ARG A 208 6.35 -0.82 8.70
N GLY A 209 5.98 -0.32 7.55
CA GLY A 209 6.11 -1.11 6.37
C GLY A 209 7.50 -1.75 6.45
N ARG A 210 7.64 -2.95 5.98
CA ARG A 210 8.86 -3.73 5.95
C ARG A 210 10.03 -2.83 5.62
N SER A 211 10.76 -2.34 6.64
CA SER A 211 12.11 -1.87 6.44
C SER A 211 12.83 -3.08 5.89
N GLU A 212 13.29 -2.99 4.66
CA GLU A 212 14.09 -4.02 4.04
C GLU A 212 15.32 -4.18 4.90
N LYS A 213 15.27 -5.16 5.82
CA LYS A 213 16.36 -5.37 6.76
C LYS A 213 17.59 -5.76 5.97
N LEU A 214 18.57 -4.88 5.99
CA LEU A 214 19.89 -5.16 5.45
C LEU A 214 20.53 -6.37 6.16
N MET A 215 20.08 -6.69 7.38
CA MET A 215 20.65 -7.73 8.23
C MET A 215 19.59 -8.53 8.98
N LEU A 216 19.80 -9.82 9.06
CA LEU A 216 18.99 -10.78 9.81
C LEU A 216 19.82 -11.36 10.96
N ARG A 217 19.28 -11.34 12.17
CA ARG A 217 19.88 -12.08 13.30
C ARG A 217 19.60 -13.58 13.16
N VAL A 218 20.61 -14.39 13.35
CA VAL A 218 20.48 -15.84 13.47
C VAL A 218 20.18 -16.17 14.92
N GLY A 219 19.02 -16.82 15.20
CA GLY A 219 18.62 -17.18 16.56
C GLY A 219 19.54 -18.25 17.16
N ASP A 220 19.79 -18.13 18.46
CA ASP A 220 20.58 -19.07 19.27
C ASP A 220 19.75 -20.34 19.57
N GLY A 221 19.63 -21.20 18.58
CA GLY A 221 18.98 -22.50 18.69
C GLY A 221 19.98 -23.61 18.43
N GLY A 222 20.57 -24.15 19.48
CA GLY A 222 21.52 -25.25 19.41
C GLY A 222 20.93 -26.49 18.72
N GLY A 223 21.27 -26.67 17.45
CA GLY A 223 20.87 -27.83 16.68
C GLY A 223 21.35 -27.73 15.25
N THR A 224 22.44 -28.41 14.96
CA THR A 224 23.11 -28.46 13.67
C THR A 224 22.36 -29.27 12.63
N THR A 225 21.31 -28.73 12.06
CA THR A 225 20.78 -29.22 10.79
C THR A 225 20.33 -28.05 9.92
N ASP A 226 20.57 -28.11 8.63
CA ASP A 226 20.14 -27.13 7.58
C ASP A 226 18.63 -26.80 7.59
N ARG A 227 17.88 -27.27 8.59
CA ARG A 227 16.44 -27.12 8.76
C ARG A 227 16.02 -26.01 9.71
N ASP A 228 16.93 -25.49 10.55
CA ASP A 228 16.59 -24.59 11.66
C ASP A 228 17.24 -23.21 11.58
N VAL A 229 17.46 -22.68 10.39
CA VAL A 229 17.59 -21.22 10.24
C VAL A 229 16.19 -20.64 10.48
N GLN A 230 15.81 -20.54 11.75
CA GLN A 230 14.71 -19.69 12.14
C GLN A 230 15.18 -18.25 11.87
N LEU A 231 14.64 -17.68 10.80
CA LEU A 231 14.68 -16.25 10.56
C LEU A 231 13.92 -15.58 11.71
N THR A 232 14.58 -15.40 12.85
CA THR A 232 14.04 -14.63 13.96
C THR A 232 14.06 -13.17 13.53
N HIS A 233 12.95 -12.72 12.98
CA HIS A 233 12.71 -11.30 12.79
C HIS A 233 12.65 -10.63 14.16
N THR A 234 13.72 -9.98 14.52
CA THR A 234 13.73 -9.11 15.69
C THR A 234 12.79 -7.94 15.44
N ALA A 235 11.81 -7.85 16.32
CA ALA A 235 10.83 -6.78 16.47
C ALA A 235 9.86 -6.54 15.30
N GLY A 236 8.68 -7.08 15.42
CA GLY A 236 7.46 -6.49 14.87
C GLY A 236 7.02 -6.91 13.49
N MET A 237 7.75 -7.77 12.77
CA MET A 237 7.20 -8.40 11.57
C MET A 237 6.36 -9.61 11.96
N ARG A 238 5.07 -9.42 12.00
CA ARG A 238 4.09 -10.51 12.00
C ARG A 238 3.98 -11.08 10.58
N PHE A 239 4.88 -11.97 10.21
CA PHE A 239 4.70 -12.77 9.01
C PHE A 239 3.55 -13.74 9.24
N GLY A 240 2.51 -13.64 8.42
CA GLY A 240 1.50 -14.67 8.27
C GLY A 240 0.46 -14.79 9.39
N PHE A 241 0.32 -13.80 10.26
CA PHE A 241 -0.79 -13.74 11.20
C PHE A 241 -1.86 -12.79 10.67
N ALA A 242 -3.10 -13.27 10.59
CA ALA A 242 -4.25 -12.41 10.36
C ALA A 242 -4.25 -11.24 11.37
N PRO A 243 -4.76 -10.06 10.99
CA PRO A 243 -4.87 -8.91 11.88
C PRO A 243 -5.57 -9.29 13.18
N GLY A 244 -5.04 -8.84 14.32
CA GLY A 244 -5.59 -9.18 15.64
C GLY A 244 -6.67 -8.19 16.09
N GLU A 245 -7.33 -8.47 17.22
CA GLU A 245 -8.37 -7.63 17.83
C GLU A 245 -7.94 -6.15 17.99
N LYS A 246 -6.69 -5.88 18.35
CA LYS A 246 -6.17 -4.51 18.45
C LYS A 246 -6.10 -3.78 17.11
N ASP A 247 -5.96 -4.51 16.02
CA ASP A 247 -5.94 -3.96 14.67
C ASP A 247 -7.34 -3.65 14.20
N GLU A 248 -8.28 -4.52 14.53
CA GLU A 248 -9.70 -4.31 14.32
C GLU A 248 -10.22 -3.10 15.10
N GLU A 249 -9.88 -3.01 16.39
CA GLU A 249 -10.23 -1.85 17.24
C GLU A 249 -9.68 -0.54 16.65
N TYR A 250 -8.45 -0.56 16.12
CA TYR A 250 -7.88 0.60 15.46
C TYR A 250 -8.65 0.99 14.20
N VAL A 251 -8.98 0.02 13.33
CA VAL A 251 -9.76 0.27 12.10
C VAL A 251 -11.16 0.78 12.46
N ARG A 252 -11.83 0.15 13.42
CA ARG A 252 -13.13 0.56 13.94
C ARG A 252 -13.10 1.97 14.52
N SER A 253 -12.04 2.34 15.22
CA SER A 253 -11.88 3.67 15.82
C SER A 253 -11.71 4.79 14.77
N ILE A 254 -11.12 4.50 13.61
CA ILE A 254 -10.89 5.48 12.55
C ILE A 254 -12.05 5.52 11.56
N PHE A 255 -12.53 4.38 11.10
CA PHE A 255 -13.49 4.27 10.00
C PHE A 255 -14.93 4.04 10.47
N GLY A 256 -15.15 3.82 11.75
CA GLY A 256 -16.47 3.51 12.32
C GLY A 256 -16.82 2.03 12.26
N GLU A 257 -18.08 1.73 12.59
CA GLU A 257 -18.58 0.36 12.57
C GLU A 257 -18.68 -0.20 11.15
N CYS A 258 -18.48 -1.52 11.04
CA CYS A 258 -18.75 -2.23 9.80
C CYS A 258 -20.25 -2.19 9.50
N ILE A 259 -20.61 -2.02 8.22
CA ILE A 259 -22.02 -2.05 7.79
C ILE A 259 -22.57 -3.47 7.64
N TYR A 260 -21.70 -4.47 7.54
CA TYR A 260 -22.06 -5.89 7.59
C TYR A 260 -22.02 -6.40 9.01
N SER A 261 -22.91 -7.32 9.35
CA SER A 261 -22.85 -8.04 10.63
C SER A 261 -21.59 -8.92 10.70
N GLU A 262 -21.22 -9.33 11.89
CA GLU A 262 -20.05 -10.19 12.11
C GLU A 262 -20.12 -11.51 11.31
N ASN A 263 -21.30 -12.11 11.24
CA ASN A 263 -21.52 -13.36 10.48
C ASN A 263 -21.38 -13.13 8.96
N GLU A 264 -21.92 -12.03 8.44
CA GLU A 264 -21.79 -11.67 7.02
C GLU A 264 -20.34 -11.37 6.66
N MET A 265 -19.60 -10.66 7.52
CA MET A 265 -18.18 -10.40 7.32
C MET A 265 -17.35 -11.67 7.35
N GLN A 266 -17.60 -12.59 8.27
CA GLN A 266 -16.95 -13.90 8.29
C GLN A 266 -17.23 -14.71 7.02
N LEU A 267 -18.46 -14.67 6.53
CA LEU A 267 -18.80 -15.30 5.26
C LEU A 267 -18.03 -14.68 4.08
N LEU A 268 -18.03 -13.34 3.97
CA LEU A 268 -17.27 -12.61 2.94
C LEU A 268 -15.77 -12.92 3.01
N GLU A 269 -15.18 -12.90 4.21
CA GLU A 269 -13.77 -13.25 4.40
C GLU A 269 -13.47 -14.70 4.01
N SER A 270 -14.36 -15.63 4.34
CA SER A 270 -14.21 -17.04 3.96
C SER A 270 -14.24 -17.26 2.44
N MET A 271 -14.95 -16.41 1.71
CA MET A 271 -15.05 -16.47 0.25
C MET A 271 -13.91 -15.73 -0.46
N LEU A 272 -13.48 -14.59 0.06
CA LEU A 272 -12.57 -13.67 -0.61
C LEU A 272 -11.14 -13.71 -0.07
N CYS A 273 -10.96 -13.94 1.23
CA CYS A 273 -9.66 -14.03 1.88
C CYS A 273 -9.13 -15.46 1.87
N VAL A 274 -9.03 -16.04 0.68
CA VAL A 274 -8.56 -17.41 0.44
C VAL A 274 -7.23 -17.41 -0.30
N ASP A 275 -6.55 -18.54 -0.33
CA ASP A 275 -5.29 -18.72 -1.04
C ASP A 275 -4.26 -17.62 -0.75
N ALA A 276 -4.00 -16.81 -1.74
CA ALA A 276 -3.03 -15.73 -1.67
C ALA A 276 -3.40 -14.61 -0.67
N ASP A 277 -4.69 -14.43 -0.40
CA ASP A 277 -5.23 -13.38 0.47
C ASP A 277 -5.61 -13.88 1.88
N ALA A 278 -5.31 -15.15 2.22
CA ALA A 278 -5.72 -15.80 3.47
C ALA A 278 -5.28 -15.09 4.78
N ALA A 279 -4.27 -14.23 4.71
CA ALA A 279 -3.82 -13.43 5.86
C ALA A 279 -4.48 -12.05 5.96
N SER A 280 -5.27 -11.65 4.97
CA SER A 280 -5.96 -10.36 4.91
C SER A 280 -7.33 -10.43 5.58
N ARG A 281 -7.83 -9.30 6.06
CA ARG A 281 -9.18 -9.11 6.58
C ARG A 281 -9.90 -8.02 5.79
N LEU A 282 -11.22 -7.97 5.92
CA LEU A 282 -12.07 -7.01 5.24
C LEU A 282 -12.75 -6.07 6.24
N TRP A 283 -13.04 -4.84 5.81
CA TRP A 283 -13.82 -3.87 6.57
C TRP A 283 -14.60 -2.98 5.62
N VAL A 284 -15.92 -2.96 5.75
CA VAL A 284 -16.79 -2.11 4.93
C VAL A 284 -17.54 -1.15 5.83
N CYS A 285 -17.41 0.16 5.59
CA CYS A 285 -17.96 1.19 6.47
C CYS A 285 -18.57 2.36 5.68
N SER A 286 -19.38 3.17 6.38
CA SER A 286 -19.92 4.41 5.83
C SER A 286 -19.06 5.61 6.26
N ALA A 287 -18.80 6.51 5.33
CA ALA A 287 -18.08 7.75 5.64
C ALA A 287 -18.85 8.66 6.61
N ARG A 288 -20.19 8.60 6.64
CA ARG A 288 -21.02 9.37 7.57
C ARG A 288 -20.74 8.98 9.02
N ASN A 289 -20.73 7.69 9.32
CA ASN A 289 -20.51 7.18 10.69
C ASN A 289 -19.14 7.57 11.26
N ALA A 290 -18.11 7.63 10.40
CA ALA A 290 -16.79 8.09 10.80
C ALA A 290 -16.76 9.59 11.13
N ASN A 291 -17.58 10.39 10.45
CA ASN A 291 -17.59 11.85 10.59
C ASN A 291 -18.46 12.36 11.73
N GLU A 292 -19.58 11.73 12.03
CA GLU A 292 -20.38 12.03 13.22
C GLU A 292 -19.54 11.90 14.49
N ARG A 293 -18.67 10.89 14.53
CA ARG A 293 -17.69 10.72 15.63
C ARG A 293 -16.61 11.79 15.68
N LEU A 294 -16.22 12.36 14.53
CA LEU A 294 -15.26 13.49 14.50
C LEU A 294 -15.88 14.76 15.07
N ASP A 295 -17.13 15.03 14.73
CA ASP A 295 -17.85 16.22 15.20
C ASP A 295 -18.22 16.09 16.70
N ASP A 296 -18.65 14.91 17.15
CA ASP A 296 -18.94 14.63 18.58
C ASP A 296 -17.69 14.68 19.47
N ARG A 297 -16.52 14.26 18.96
CA ARG A 297 -15.26 14.26 19.73
C ARG A 297 -14.59 15.64 19.82
N ASN A 298 -14.87 16.53 18.89
CA ASN A 298 -14.48 17.94 19.02
C ASN A 298 -15.26 18.64 20.13
N SER A 299 -16.45 18.14 20.49
CA SER A 299 -17.30 18.67 21.57
C SER A 299 -17.04 18.05 22.95
N THR A 300 -16.40 16.85 23.03
CA THR A 300 -16.13 16.15 24.30
C THR A 300 -14.64 15.88 24.53
N SER A 301 -13.95 16.86 25.09
CA SER A 301 -12.50 16.83 25.44
C SER A 301 -12.17 15.94 26.67
N ARG A 302 -12.85 14.82 26.92
CA ARG A 302 -12.67 14.07 28.18
C ARG A 302 -12.73 12.55 28.06
N SER A 303 -11.85 11.94 27.25
CA SER A 303 -11.53 10.53 27.47
C SER A 303 -10.01 10.33 27.44
N GLY A 304 -9.42 10.16 28.62
CA GLY A 304 -7.97 10.19 28.85
C GLY A 304 -7.19 8.97 28.37
N ASN A 305 -7.79 8.05 27.61
CA ASN A 305 -7.15 6.77 27.24
C ASN A 305 -7.24 6.43 25.74
N GLU A 306 -7.57 7.40 24.89
CA GLU A 306 -7.55 7.18 23.44
C GLU A 306 -6.14 7.06 22.89
N ASN A 307 -5.96 6.06 22.02
CA ASN A 307 -4.70 5.82 21.33
C ASN A 307 -4.31 7.06 20.51
N LYS A 308 -3.15 7.64 20.79
CA LYS A 308 -2.64 8.86 20.17
C LYS A 308 -2.61 8.76 18.64
N ASP A 309 -2.33 7.57 18.12
CA ASP A 309 -2.26 7.28 16.69
C ASP A 309 -3.64 7.43 16.01
N VAL A 310 -4.71 7.02 16.71
CA VAL A 310 -6.10 7.19 16.24
C VAL A 310 -6.45 8.69 16.15
N ARG A 311 -6.14 9.46 17.18
CA ARG A 311 -6.41 10.91 17.19
C ARG A 311 -5.66 11.66 16.07
N GLU A 312 -4.41 11.27 15.82
CA GLU A 312 -3.62 11.88 14.75
C GLU A 312 -4.19 11.53 13.37
N ALA A 313 -4.57 10.27 13.14
CA ALA A 313 -5.21 9.83 11.91
C ALA A 313 -6.54 10.58 11.65
N LEU A 314 -7.38 10.71 12.67
CA LEU A 314 -8.64 11.43 12.59
C LEU A 314 -8.45 12.92 12.29
N ARG A 315 -7.46 13.56 12.93
CA ARG A 315 -7.12 14.98 12.64
C ARG A 315 -6.64 15.16 11.19
N LYS A 316 -5.83 14.25 10.66
CA LYS A 316 -5.40 14.29 9.26
C LYS A 316 -6.58 14.16 8.30
N MET A 317 -7.50 13.24 8.57
CA MET A 317 -8.71 13.07 7.77
C MET A 317 -9.62 14.30 7.84
N ALA A 318 -9.83 14.88 9.02
CA ALA A 318 -10.61 16.10 9.19
C ALA A 318 -9.98 17.29 8.44
N SER A 319 -8.67 17.48 8.59
CA SER A 319 -7.95 18.52 7.85
C SER A 319 -8.02 18.31 6.33
N GLN A 320 -7.99 17.07 5.85
CA GLN A 320 -8.13 16.76 4.43
C GLN A 320 -9.54 17.08 3.92
N LYS A 321 -10.58 16.72 4.66
CA LYS A 321 -11.96 17.09 4.35
C LYS A 321 -12.10 18.60 4.12
N GLU A 322 -11.53 19.40 5.03
CA GLU A 322 -11.58 20.86 4.88
C GLU A 322 -10.81 21.37 3.65
N ARG A 323 -9.65 20.78 3.35
CA ARG A 323 -8.91 21.09 2.12
C ARG A 323 -9.69 20.72 0.85
N ASN A 324 -10.34 19.57 0.84
CA ASN A 324 -11.16 19.15 -0.30
C ASN A 324 -12.31 20.13 -0.55
N LYS A 325 -13.02 20.55 0.51
CA LYS A 325 -14.11 21.54 0.42
C LYS A 325 -13.60 22.87 -0.07
N LYS A 326 -12.50 23.36 0.52
CA LYS A 326 -11.88 24.62 0.11
C LYS A 326 -11.44 24.59 -1.35
N TYR A 327 -10.82 23.49 -1.79
CA TYR A 327 -10.46 23.31 -3.21
C TYR A 327 -11.67 23.43 -4.14
N ARG A 328 -12.79 22.83 -3.77
CA ARG A 328 -14.05 22.95 -4.53
C ARG A 328 -14.53 24.42 -4.57
N GLU A 329 -14.49 25.13 -3.44
CA GLU A 329 -14.89 26.52 -3.37
C GLU A 329 -13.98 27.42 -4.23
N ASP A 330 -12.67 27.25 -4.10
CA ASP A 330 -11.67 28.02 -4.86
C ASP A 330 -11.75 27.76 -6.37
N HIS A 331 -12.26 26.59 -6.79
CA HIS A 331 -12.39 26.21 -8.22
C HIS A 331 -13.86 26.04 -8.67
N ALA A 332 -14.81 26.64 -7.97
CA ALA A 332 -16.23 26.41 -8.16
C ALA A 332 -16.70 26.62 -9.62
N LEU A 333 -16.26 27.69 -10.26
CA LEU A 333 -16.62 27.99 -11.65
C LEU A 333 -16.15 26.91 -12.64
N MET A 334 -14.91 26.48 -12.50
CA MET A 334 -14.32 25.44 -13.35
C MET A 334 -15.01 24.09 -13.14
N ILE A 335 -15.34 23.75 -11.90
CA ILE A 335 -16.05 22.52 -11.53
C ILE A 335 -17.46 22.51 -12.12
N GLU A 336 -18.21 23.63 -11.96
CA GLU A 336 -19.57 23.75 -12.51
C GLU A 336 -19.59 23.73 -14.05
N GLU A 337 -18.62 24.34 -14.69
CA GLU A 337 -18.45 24.27 -16.15
C GLU A 337 -18.17 22.82 -16.59
N SER A 338 -17.28 22.13 -15.91
CA SER A 338 -16.97 20.72 -16.17
C SER A 338 -18.18 19.82 -15.96
N VAL A 339 -18.98 20.05 -14.91
CA VAL A 339 -20.24 19.33 -14.68
C VAL A 339 -21.23 19.57 -15.84
N LYS A 340 -21.42 20.81 -16.27
CA LYS A 340 -22.35 21.13 -17.40
C LYS A 340 -21.90 20.44 -18.68
N ARG A 341 -20.61 20.51 -18.99
CA ARG A 341 -20.04 19.92 -20.19
C ARG A 341 -20.19 18.40 -20.18
N LEU A 342 -19.74 17.72 -19.11
CA LEU A 342 -19.86 16.28 -18.98
C LEU A 342 -21.34 15.82 -18.98
N THR A 343 -22.24 16.56 -18.34
CA THR A 343 -23.67 16.25 -18.36
C THR A 343 -24.22 16.24 -19.80
N ALA A 344 -23.91 17.26 -20.63
CA ALA A 344 -24.35 17.32 -22.01
C ALA A 344 -23.75 16.22 -22.90
N GLU A 345 -22.48 15.87 -22.68
CA GLU A 345 -21.83 14.77 -23.39
C GLU A 345 -22.46 13.41 -23.03
N LEU A 346 -22.70 13.15 -21.74
CA LEU A 346 -23.35 11.93 -21.26
C LEU A 346 -24.79 11.81 -21.74
N ASP A 347 -25.57 12.92 -21.77
CA ASP A 347 -26.92 12.93 -22.34
C ASP A 347 -26.92 12.47 -23.81
N THR A 348 -25.92 12.93 -24.57
CA THR A 348 -25.74 12.49 -25.96
C THR A 348 -25.44 11.00 -26.07
N VAL A 349 -24.55 10.50 -25.20
CA VAL A 349 -24.14 9.09 -25.16
C VAL A 349 -25.34 8.20 -24.77
N PHE A 350 -26.03 8.54 -23.68
CA PHE A 350 -27.18 7.75 -23.19
C PHE A 350 -28.37 7.80 -24.17
N SER A 351 -28.67 8.96 -24.76
CA SER A 351 -29.70 9.07 -25.78
C SER A 351 -29.37 8.24 -27.03
N GLY A 352 -28.10 8.20 -27.42
CA GLY A 352 -27.64 7.34 -28.51
C GLY A 352 -27.78 5.85 -28.19
N TYR A 353 -27.45 5.47 -26.95
CA TYR A 353 -27.57 4.09 -26.47
C TYR A 353 -29.04 3.65 -26.37
N ALA A 354 -29.89 4.50 -25.79
CA ALA A 354 -31.34 4.24 -25.67
C ALA A 354 -32.02 3.94 -27.01
N ARG A 355 -31.63 4.65 -28.08
CA ARG A 355 -32.17 4.44 -29.42
C ARG A 355 -31.84 3.10 -30.08
N HIS A 356 -30.87 2.36 -29.56
CA HIS A 356 -30.37 1.13 -30.18
C HIS A 356 -30.70 -0.15 -29.40
N LEU A 357 -31.41 -0.09 -28.29
CA LEU A 357 -31.83 -1.26 -27.52
C LEU A 357 -33.22 -1.73 -27.93
N PRO A 358 -33.34 -2.80 -28.75
CA PRO A 358 -34.63 -3.34 -29.14
C PRO A 358 -35.27 -4.14 -28.01
N GLU A 359 -36.51 -3.86 -27.68
CA GLU A 359 -37.29 -4.62 -26.70
C GLU A 359 -37.94 -5.85 -27.33
N LYS A 360 -38.04 -6.94 -26.53
CA LYS A 360 -38.82 -8.12 -26.93
C LYS A 360 -40.32 -7.75 -26.92
N ALA A 361 -40.95 -7.93 -28.03
CA ALA A 361 -42.35 -7.56 -28.23
C ALA A 361 -43.15 -8.69 -28.91
N LYS A 362 -44.48 -8.55 -28.90
CA LYS A 362 -45.37 -9.47 -29.57
C LYS A 362 -45.50 -9.18 -31.09
N ALA A 363 -45.00 -8.04 -31.55
CA ALA A 363 -44.99 -7.62 -32.94
C ALA A 363 -43.77 -6.75 -33.22
N GLY A 364 -43.21 -6.79 -34.44
CA GLY A 364 -42.02 -6.07 -34.86
C GLY A 364 -41.13 -6.92 -35.74
N ARG A 365 -39.80 -6.74 -35.65
CA ARG A 365 -38.81 -7.56 -36.38
C ARG A 365 -38.65 -8.92 -35.73
N LEU A 366 -38.98 -10.01 -36.44
CA LEU A 366 -38.87 -11.38 -35.93
C LEU A 366 -37.41 -11.75 -35.66
N VAL A 367 -37.16 -12.28 -34.48
CA VAL A 367 -35.87 -12.90 -34.12
C VAL A 367 -35.88 -14.36 -34.58
N ALA A 368 -35.29 -14.66 -35.72
CA ALA A 368 -35.35 -15.99 -36.34
C ALA A 368 -34.88 -17.12 -35.40
N ARG A 369 -33.86 -16.89 -34.61
CA ARG A 369 -33.36 -17.86 -33.60
C ARG A 369 -34.36 -18.16 -32.49
N GLN A 370 -35.30 -17.29 -32.20
CA GLN A 370 -36.30 -17.44 -31.14
C GLN A 370 -37.71 -17.78 -31.68
N ALA A 371 -37.87 -17.87 -33.01
CA ALA A 371 -39.15 -18.15 -33.63
C ALA A 371 -39.78 -19.48 -33.16
N TYR A 372 -38.97 -20.50 -32.85
CA TYR A 372 -39.44 -21.78 -32.30
C TYR A 372 -40.17 -21.63 -30.98
N ARG A 373 -39.88 -20.60 -30.19
CA ARG A 373 -40.50 -20.36 -28.87
C ARG A 373 -41.99 -20.06 -29.03
N MET A 374 -42.38 -19.44 -30.12
CA MET A 374 -43.78 -19.15 -30.40
C MET A 374 -44.61 -20.43 -30.61
N SER A 375 -44.06 -21.43 -31.32
CA SER A 375 -44.74 -22.67 -31.61
C SER A 375 -44.58 -23.74 -30.52
N VAL A 376 -43.41 -23.81 -29.86
CA VAL A 376 -43.10 -24.87 -28.90
C VAL A 376 -43.38 -24.46 -27.45
N LEU A 377 -43.08 -23.22 -27.09
CA LEU A 377 -43.22 -22.70 -25.74
C LEU A 377 -44.42 -21.77 -25.55
N HIS A 378 -45.17 -21.50 -26.61
CA HIS A 378 -46.29 -20.56 -26.64
C HIS A 378 -45.91 -19.15 -26.13
N ASP A 379 -44.63 -18.77 -26.32
CA ASP A 379 -44.09 -17.46 -25.93
C ASP A 379 -44.25 -16.48 -27.11
N PRO A 380 -45.12 -15.46 -27.01
CA PRO A 380 -45.35 -14.52 -28.10
C PRO A 380 -44.27 -13.45 -28.24
N TYR A 381 -43.29 -13.35 -27.29
CA TYR A 381 -42.24 -12.32 -27.27
C TYR A 381 -41.02 -12.71 -28.11
N VAL A 382 -41.25 -13.06 -29.37
CA VAL A 382 -40.22 -13.48 -30.34
C VAL A 382 -39.85 -12.41 -31.37
N PHE A 383 -40.45 -11.23 -31.24
CA PHE A 383 -40.18 -10.07 -32.09
C PHE A 383 -39.36 -9.05 -31.32
N LEU A 384 -38.60 -8.23 -32.04
CA LEU A 384 -37.96 -7.03 -31.54
C LEU A 384 -38.68 -5.80 -32.04
N ARG A 385 -38.99 -4.90 -31.15
CA ARG A 385 -39.55 -3.57 -31.44
C ARG A 385 -38.60 -2.52 -30.88
N ASP A 386 -38.39 -1.41 -31.56
CA ASP A 386 -37.70 -0.26 -31.00
C ASP A 386 -38.54 0.26 -29.83
N GLY A 387 -38.01 0.19 -28.62
CA GLY A 387 -38.72 0.57 -27.40
C GLY A 387 -38.93 2.09 -27.36
N ASP A 388 -40.12 2.51 -26.94
CA ASP A 388 -40.48 3.94 -26.85
C ASP A 388 -39.95 4.62 -25.58
N GLU A 389 -39.63 3.87 -24.55
CA GLU A 389 -38.97 4.36 -23.29
C GLU A 389 -38.07 3.29 -22.70
N ILE A 390 -36.78 3.51 -22.77
CA ILE A 390 -35.82 2.71 -22.00
C ILE A 390 -35.45 3.52 -20.77
N GLU A 391 -35.94 3.11 -19.61
CA GLU A 391 -35.28 3.44 -18.37
C GLU A 391 -33.80 3.08 -18.52
N ASN A 392 -32.90 4.04 -18.36
CA ASN A 392 -31.46 3.80 -18.33
C ASN A 392 -31.15 2.84 -17.19
N ARG A 393 -31.15 1.53 -17.48
CA ARG A 393 -30.86 0.48 -16.50
C ARG A 393 -29.35 0.34 -16.27
N ILE A 394 -28.68 1.47 -16.12
CA ILE A 394 -27.23 1.52 -15.88
C ILE A 394 -26.99 2.03 -14.47
N ASN A 395 -26.25 1.28 -13.70
CA ASN A 395 -25.72 1.70 -12.40
C ASN A 395 -24.22 1.94 -12.52
N VAL A 396 -23.74 3.04 -11.98
CA VAL A 396 -22.30 3.36 -11.98
C VAL A 396 -21.74 3.27 -10.56
N THR A 397 -20.71 2.49 -10.40
CA THR A 397 -19.89 2.47 -9.17
C THR A 397 -18.55 3.15 -9.46
N ILE A 398 -18.26 4.24 -8.76
CA ILE A 398 -16.96 4.91 -8.81
C ILE A 398 -16.13 4.38 -7.64
N LEU A 399 -14.99 3.77 -7.93
CA LEU A 399 -14.07 3.22 -6.93
C LEU A 399 -12.77 4.02 -6.90
N LEU A 400 -12.49 4.66 -5.78
CA LEU A 400 -11.35 5.55 -5.60
C LEU A 400 -10.22 4.83 -4.86
N ASP A 401 -9.06 4.76 -5.48
CA ASP A 401 -7.84 4.39 -4.80
C ASP A 401 -7.50 5.46 -3.75
N ALA A 402 -7.49 5.07 -2.49
CA ALA A 402 -7.17 5.93 -1.36
C ALA A 402 -5.84 5.54 -0.69
N SER A 403 -4.92 4.96 -1.44
CA SER A 403 -3.57 4.63 -0.98
C SER A 403 -2.72 5.88 -0.76
N MET A 404 -1.61 5.71 -0.07
CA MET A 404 -0.68 6.80 0.26
C MET A 404 -0.06 7.47 -0.98
N SER A 405 0.04 6.77 -2.11
CA SER A 405 0.50 7.34 -3.38
C SER A 405 -0.38 8.50 -3.86
N ARG A 406 -1.63 8.58 -3.39
CA ARG A 406 -2.61 9.61 -3.74
C ARG A 406 -2.55 10.88 -2.88
N LEU A 407 -1.69 10.94 -1.85
CA LEU A 407 -1.61 12.06 -0.90
C LEU A 407 -1.47 13.44 -1.57
N HIS A 408 -0.81 13.51 -2.72
CA HIS A 408 -0.58 14.77 -3.43
C HIS A 408 -1.69 15.17 -4.39
N ALA A 409 -2.68 14.30 -4.60
CA ALA A 409 -3.75 14.51 -5.57
C ALA A 409 -5.15 14.41 -4.94
N GLN A 410 -5.25 14.43 -3.62
CA GLN A 410 -6.50 14.15 -2.90
C GLN A 410 -7.62 15.13 -3.26
N GLU A 411 -7.30 16.42 -3.27
CA GLU A 411 -8.26 17.48 -3.61
C GLU A 411 -8.74 17.35 -5.06
N LEU A 412 -7.82 17.00 -5.96
CA LEU A 412 -8.13 16.80 -7.39
C LEU A 412 -9.03 15.56 -7.57
N ILE A 413 -8.68 14.42 -6.95
CA ILE A 413 -9.47 13.18 -7.02
C ILE A 413 -10.88 13.40 -6.49
N ALA A 414 -11.01 14.09 -5.36
CA ALA A 414 -12.31 14.43 -4.79
C ALA A 414 -13.14 15.32 -5.73
N ALA A 415 -12.51 16.34 -6.34
CA ALA A 415 -13.19 17.23 -7.28
C ALA A 415 -13.60 16.51 -8.58
N GLU A 416 -12.72 15.68 -9.15
CA GLU A 416 -13.01 14.89 -10.35
C GLU A 416 -14.15 13.88 -10.10
N SER A 417 -14.10 13.18 -8.96
CA SER A 417 -15.16 12.25 -8.58
C SER A 417 -16.49 12.96 -8.35
N TYR A 418 -16.45 14.17 -7.78
CA TYR A 418 -17.65 15.01 -7.64
C TYR A 418 -18.23 15.41 -8.99
N VAL A 419 -17.38 15.84 -9.95
CA VAL A 419 -17.84 16.19 -11.32
C VAL A 419 -18.52 15.00 -11.99
N ILE A 420 -17.89 13.83 -11.98
CA ILE A 420 -18.45 12.61 -12.57
C ILE A 420 -19.79 12.26 -11.93
N ALA A 421 -19.85 12.21 -10.60
CA ALA A 421 -21.05 11.83 -9.88
C ALA A 421 -22.21 12.82 -10.12
N ARG A 422 -21.95 14.14 -10.06
CA ARG A 422 -22.97 15.17 -10.31
C ARG A 422 -23.49 15.13 -11.73
N SER A 423 -22.63 14.83 -12.71
CA SER A 423 -23.04 14.72 -14.11
C SER A 423 -23.89 13.48 -14.34
N LEU A 424 -23.58 12.34 -13.71
CA LEU A 424 -24.39 11.13 -13.76
C LEU A 424 -25.75 11.33 -13.08
N ILE A 425 -25.78 11.94 -11.89
CA ILE A 425 -27.04 12.25 -11.16
C ILE A 425 -27.95 13.15 -12.00
N LYS A 426 -27.39 14.15 -12.71
CA LYS A 426 -28.17 15.03 -13.59
C LYS A 426 -28.77 14.32 -14.83
N ASN A 427 -28.21 13.16 -15.18
CA ASN A 427 -28.71 12.28 -16.23
C ASN A 427 -29.54 11.11 -15.68
N ASP A 428 -30.04 11.22 -14.44
CA ASP A 428 -30.82 10.19 -13.75
C ASP A 428 -30.18 8.81 -13.68
N VAL A 429 -28.82 8.76 -13.72
CA VAL A 429 -28.05 7.54 -13.59
C VAL A 429 -27.68 7.31 -12.13
N PRO A 430 -28.14 6.19 -11.51
CA PRO A 430 -27.75 5.85 -10.15
C PRO A 430 -26.24 5.67 -10.02
N VAL A 431 -25.64 6.38 -9.06
CA VAL A 431 -24.20 6.33 -8.83
C VAL A 431 -23.86 6.15 -7.36
N GLN A 432 -22.97 5.21 -7.06
CA GLN A 432 -22.33 5.12 -5.74
C GLN A 432 -20.84 5.45 -5.85
N ILE A 433 -20.28 5.95 -4.74
CA ILE A 433 -18.86 6.24 -4.66
C ILE A 433 -18.28 5.48 -3.47
N LEU A 434 -17.25 4.70 -3.75
CA LEU A 434 -16.50 3.93 -2.77
C LEU A 434 -15.04 4.38 -2.80
N SER A 435 -14.35 4.34 -1.68
CA SER A 435 -12.89 4.42 -1.65
C SER A 435 -12.32 3.19 -0.98
N TYR A 436 -11.14 2.75 -1.43
CA TYR A 436 -10.49 1.59 -0.85
C TYR A 436 -9.04 1.88 -0.46
N ARG A 437 -8.60 1.19 0.58
CA ARG A 437 -7.21 1.19 1.07
C ARG A 437 -6.94 -0.03 1.93
N THR A 438 -5.69 -0.36 2.15
CA THR A 438 -5.29 -1.40 3.10
C THR A 438 -4.57 -0.77 4.29
N ILE A 439 -5.07 -1.03 5.49
CA ILE A 439 -4.47 -0.55 6.75
C ILE A 439 -4.45 -1.71 7.74
N ARG A 440 -3.26 -1.98 8.30
CA ARG A 440 -3.07 -3.01 9.31
C ARG A 440 -3.57 -4.39 8.89
N GLY A 441 -3.48 -4.72 7.59
CA GLY A 441 -3.93 -5.99 7.03
C GLY A 441 -5.43 -6.07 6.79
N PHE A 442 -6.17 -5.00 7.04
CA PHE A 442 -7.57 -4.86 6.64
C PHE A 442 -7.65 -4.12 5.31
N THR A 443 -8.31 -4.72 4.32
CA THR A 443 -8.77 -4.01 3.14
C THR A 443 -10.07 -3.31 3.48
N VAL A 444 -10.01 -1.98 3.61
CA VAL A 444 -11.12 -1.13 4.02
C VAL A 444 -11.79 -0.56 2.78
N ILE A 445 -13.09 -0.82 2.62
CA ILE A 445 -13.96 -0.12 1.67
C ILE A 445 -14.78 0.90 2.46
N GLN A 446 -14.64 2.17 2.10
CA GLN A 446 -15.42 3.25 2.71
C GLN A 446 -16.43 3.76 1.69
N ARG A 447 -17.72 3.69 2.03
CA ARG A 447 -18.81 4.19 1.21
C ARG A 447 -18.95 5.70 1.41
N LEU A 448 -18.59 6.47 0.38
CA LEU A 448 -18.67 7.93 0.38
C LEU A 448 -20.05 8.43 -0.08
N LYS A 449 -20.69 7.71 -1.01
CA LYS A 449 -22.01 8.00 -1.51
C LYS A 449 -22.77 6.71 -1.82
N GLU A 450 -24.01 6.63 -1.45
CA GLU A 450 -24.92 5.53 -1.77
C GLU A 450 -25.67 5.78 -3.07
N PHE A 451 -26.20 4.72 -3.71
CA PHE A 451 -26.97 4.83 -4.95
C PHE A 451 -28.21 5.69 -4.77
N GLU A 452 -28.89 5.52 -3.65
CA GLU A 452 -30.18 6.16 -3.32
C GLU A 452 -30.07 7.66 -3.01
N SER A 453 -28.85 8.14 -2.74
CA SER A 453 -28.60 9.55 -2.42
C SER A 453 -28.37 10.35 -3.69
N ASN A 454 -29.04 11.49 -3.84
CA ASN A 454 -28.78 12.47 -4.90
C ASN A 454 -27.71 13.51 -4.51
N ASP A 455 -27.12 13.35 -3.32
CA ASP A 455 -26.07 14.21 -2.82
C ASP A 455 -24.68 13.57 -3.04
N ALA A 456 -23.80 14.27 -3.73
CA ALA A 456 -22.43 13.86 -3.98
C ALA A 456 -21.41 14.47 -3.00
N GLU A 457 -21.86 15.26 -2.00
CA GLU A 457 -20.96 15.95 -1.05
C GLU A 457 -20.12 14.98 -0.21
N GLY A 458 -20.61 13.75 -0.01
CA GLY A 458 -19.88 12.72 0.70
C GLY A 458 -18.50 12.38 0.09
N VAL A 459 -18.26 12.72 -1.17
CA VAL A 459 -16.96 12.52 -1.82
C VAL A 459 -15.84 13.34 -1.16
N PHE A 460 -16.17 14.49 -0.56
CA PHE A 460 -15.19 15.34 0.12
C PHE A 460 -14.65 14.75 1.43
N TYR A 461 -15.21 13.64 1.90
CA TYR A 461 -14.61 12.82 2.95
C TYR A 461 -13.45 11.93 2.48
N TYR A 462 -13.16 11.94 1.17
CA TYR A 462 -12.02 11.24 0.65
C TYR A 462 -10.72 11.73 1.29
N ALA A 463 -9.94 10.78 1.80
CA ALA A 463 -8.63 11.04 2.36
C ALA A 463 -7.72 9.85 2.02
N ALA A 464 -6.52 10.10 1.54
CA ALA A 464 -5.59 9.04 1.19
C ALA A 464 -4.72 8.63 2.38
N GLY A 465 -4.28 7.38 2.39
CA GLY A 465 -3.38 6.82 3.41
C GLY A 465 -3.44 5.29 3.45
N GLY A 466 -2.34 4.66 3.85
CA GLY A 466 -2.20 3.20 3.85
C GLY A 466 -1.75 2.65 2.49
N TRP A 467 -1.98 1.35 2.29
CA TRP A 467 -1.59 0.61 1.10
C TRP A 467 -2.79 0.38 0.17
N ASN A 468 -2.59 -0.29 -0.96
CA ASN A 468 -3.66 -0.69 -1.85
C ASN A 468 -3.50 -2.16 -2.29
N ARG A 469 -4.40 -3.01 -1.80
CA ARG A 469 -4.56 -4.39 -2.24
C ARG A 469 -5.69 -4.44 -3.27
N ASP A 470 -5.39 -3.95 -4.47
CA ASP A 470 -6.36 -3.75 -5.56
C ASP A 470 -7.19 -5.00 -5.85
N ALA A 471 -6.54 -6.15 -6.00
CA ALA A 471 -7.23 -7.40 -6.33
C ALA A 471 -8.33 -7.76 -5.32
N LEU A 472 -8.03 -7.66 -4.02
CA LEU A 472 -9.00 -7.97 -2.96
C LEU A 472 -10.11 -6.93 -2.90
N ALA A 473 -9.77 -5.63 -3.06
CA ALA A 473 -10.76 -4.56 -3.13
C ALA A 473 -11.71 -4.74 -4.32
N PHE A 474 -11.20 -5.10 -5.49
CA PHE A 474 -12.01 -5.34 -6.69
C PHE A 474 -12.94 -6.54 -6.52
N ARG A 475 -12.47 -7.64 -5.95
CA ARG A 475 -13.28 -8.81 -5.62
C ARG A 475 -14.37 -8.50 -4.60
N LEU A 476 -14.06 -7.68 -3.58
CA LEU A 476 -15.05 -7.25 -2.60
C LEU A 476 -16.14 -6.38 -3.24
N VAL A 477 -15.76 -5.40 -4.08
CA VAL A 477 -16.72 -4.57 -4.82
C VAL A 477 -17.57 -5.40 -5.77
N ARG A 478 -16.98 -6.38 -6.46
CA ARG A 478 -17.71 -7.38 -7.28
C ARG A 478 -18.80 -8.07 -6.46
N GLN A 479 -18.47 -8.55 -5.27
CA GLN A 479 -19.43 -9.22 -4.39
C GLN A 479 -20.53 -8.26 -3.93
N MET A 480 -20.19 -7.03 -3.55
CA MET A 480 -21.17 -6.00 -3.16
C MET A 480 -22.16 -5.66 -4.30
N ILE A 481 -21.69 -5.60 -5.55
CA ILE A 481 -22.54 -5.38 -6.72
C ILE A 481 -23.47 -6.58 -6.94
N ASN A 482 -22.94 -7.80 -6.90
CA ASN A 482 -23.72 -9.03 -7.08
C ASN A 482 -24.77 -9.24 -5.97
N GLU A 483 -24.49 -8.85 -4.73
CA GLU A 483 -25.46 -8.90 -3.62
C GLU A 483 -26.61 -7.91 -3.84
N LYS A 484 -26.32 -6.73 -4.38
CA LYS A 484 -27.33 -5.70 -4.60
C LYS A 484 -28.22 -5.97 -5.81
N ASP A 485 -27.71 -6.63 -6.84
CA ASP A 485 -28.44 -7.01 -8.05
C ASP A 485 -28.20 -8.47 -8.45
N PRO A 486 -28.71 -9.43 -7.65
CA PRO A 486 -28.48 -10.86 -7.90
C PRO A 486 -29.14 -11.35 -9.20
N GLU A 487 -30.19 -10.68 -9.65
CA GLU A 487 -30.90 -11.02 -10.91
C GLU A 487 -30.33 -10.29 -12.14
N ARG A 488 -29.31 -9.45 -11.93
CA ARG A 488 -28.64 -8.66 -12.98
C ARG A 488 -29.62 -7.89 -13.85
N ARG A 489 -30.52 -7.18 -13.21
CA ARG A 489 -31.52 -6.33 -13.87
C ARG A 489 -30.90 -5.07 -14.45
N TRP A 490 -29.74 -4.67 -13.94
CA TRP A 490 -29.02 -3.46 -14.29
C TRP A 490 -27.70 -3.78 -15.00
N SER A 491 -27.33 -2.96 -15.96
CA SER A 491 -25.95 -2.92 -16.47
C SER A 491 -25.05 -2.20 -15.48
N HIS A 492 -24.07 -2.88 -14.91
CA HIS A 492 -23.14 -2.29 -13.96
C HIS A 492 -21.87 -1.82 -14.64
N LEU A 493 -21.54 -0.54 -14.45
CA LEU A 493 -20.27 0.07 -14.83
C LEU A 493 -19.46 0.34 -13.56
N LEU A 494 -18.27 -0.24 -13.46
CA LEU A 494 -17.29 0.06 -12.43
C LEU A 494 -16.19 0.96 -13.01
N LEU A 495 -16.14 2.20 -12.54
CA LEU A 495 -15.15 3.18 -12.92
C LEU A 495 -14.11 3.33 -11.80
N ILE A 496 -12.87 2.94 -12.06
CA ILE A 496 -11.81 2.91 -11.05
C ILE A 496 -10.85 4.09 -11.28
N LEU A 497 -10.70 4.95 -10.27
CA LEU A 497 -9.73 6.04 -10.28
C LEU A 497 -8.47 5.57 -9.52
N THR A 498 -7.38 5.33 -10.23
CA THR A 498 -6.16 4.71 -9.69
C THR A 498 -4.89 5.18 -10.38
N ASP A 499 -3.73 4.95 -9.76
CA ASP A 499 -2.41 5.07 -10.40
C ASP A 499 -1.85 3.75 -10.91
N ALA A 500 -2.63 2.68 -10.81
CA ALA A 500 -2.25 1.31 -11.21
C ALA A 500 -0.92 0.84 -10.60
N SER A 501 -0.69 1.19 -9.34
CA SER A 501 0.50 0.78 -8.57
C SER A 501 0.11 0.00 -7.30
N PRO A 502 -0.49 -1.20 -7.47
CA PRO A 502 -0.92 -2.01 -6.32
C PRO A 502 0.28 -2.44 -5.48
N ASN A 503 0.18 -2.18 -4.17
CA ASN A 503 1.22 -2.49 -3.21
C ASN A 503 0.62 -2.68 -1.80
N ASP A 504 1.05 -3.74 -1.08
CA ASP A 504 0.60 -3.99 0.28
C ASP A 504 1.73 -4.56 1.14
N SER A 505 1.75 -4.15 2.41
CA SER A 505 2.69 -4.65 3.42
C SER A 505 2.44 -6.11 3.82
N MET A 506 1.23 -6.63 3.57
CA MET A 506 0.90 -8.02 3.85
C MET A 506 1.25 -8.88 2.63
N PRO A 507 2.14 -9.88 2.79
CA PRO A 507 2.51 -10.75 1.69
C PRO A 507 1.32 -11.62 1.24
N LEU A 508 1.39 -12.11 -0.01
CA LEU A 508 0.49 -13.15 -0.49
C LEU A 508 0.84 -14.48 0.19
N ALA A 509 -0.16 -15.17 0.73
CA ALA A 509 0.03 -16.50 1.27
C ALA A 509 0.44 -17.49 0.16
N VAL A 510 1.37 -18.39 0.46
CA VAL A 510 1.76 -19.47 -0.45
C VAL A 510 1.24 -20.78 0.13
N PRO A 511 0.37 -21.53 -0.59
CA PRO A 511 -0.15 -22.81 -0.11
C PRO A 511 0.97 -23.76 0.30
N GLY A 512 0.91 -24.31 1.51
CA GLY A 512 1.87 -25.27 2.04
C GLY A 512 3.18 -24.69 2.59
N ALA A 513 3.36 -23.36 2.58
CA ALA A 513 4.52 -22.70 3.17
C ALA A 513 4.10 -21.93 4.42
N ARG A 514 4.50 -22.40 5.60
CA ARG A 514 4.14 -21.73 6.88
C ARG A 514 4.72 -20.33 7.03
N PHE A 515 5.74 -19.90 6.25
CA PHE A 515 6.49 -18.67 6.46
C PHE A 515 7.00 -17.94 5.20
N ASN A 516 6.64 -18.36 3.98
CA ASN A 516 7.13 -17.72 2.75
C ASN A 516 5.96 -17.10 1.96
N GLY A 517 5.48 -15.95 2.38
CA GLY A 517 4.63 -15.11 1.54
C GLY A 517 5.47 -14.42 0.44
N ARG A 518 4.89 -14.24 -0.75
CA ARG A 518 5.45 -13.34 -1.76
C ARG A 518 4.98 -11.92 -1.47
N GLU A 519 5.86 -10.95 -1.66
CA GLU A 519 5.49 -9.54 -1.52
C GLU A 519 4.39 -9.19 -2.51
N TYR A 520 3.38 -8.44 -2.02
CA TYR A 520 2.29 -7.95 -2.86
C TYR A 520 2.73 -6.64 -3.50
N GLU A 521 3.65 -6.73 -4.47
CA GLU A 521 4.19 -5.57 -5.20
C GLU A 521 4.63 -5.93 -6.63
N GLY A 522 4.86 -4.91 -7.44
CA GLY A 522 5.38 -5.03 -8.79
C GLY A 522 4.54 -5.91 -9.70
N ALA A 523 5.17 -6.75 -10.51
CA ALA A 523 4.49 -7.58 -11.51
C ALA A 523 3.50 -8.59 -10.90
N LEU A 524 3.68 -9.00 -9.65
CA LEU A 524 2.79 -9.96 -9.00
C LEU A 524 1.46 -9.31 -8.62
N SER A 525 1.50 -8.16 -7.96
CA SER A 525 0.30 -7.42 -7.57
C SER A 525 -0.50 -6.93 -8.79
N VAL A 526 0.20 -6.51 -9.86
CA VAL A 526 -0.42 -6.14 -11.14
C VAL A 526 -1.14 -7.34 -11.77
N ARG A 527 -0.57 -8.55 -11.74
CA ARG A 527 -1.23 -9.76 -12.25
C ARG A 527 -2.46 -10.14 -11.44
N GLU A 528 -2.41 -10.02 -10.11
CA GLU A 528 -3.57 -10.29 -9.26
C GLU A 528 -4.69 -9.26 -9.51
N ALA A 529 -4.36 -7.97 -9.66
CA ALA A 529 -5.32 -6.94 -10.06
C ALA A 529 -5.92 -7.22 -11.44
N GLN A 530 -5.11 -7.62 -12.43
CA GLN A 530 -5.58 -8.05 -13.76
C GLN A 530 -6.56 -9.21 -13.67
N LYS A 531 -6.26 -10.22 -12.84
CA LYS A 531 -7.14 -11.37 -12.63
C LYS A 531 -8.49 -10.93 -12.05
N ALA A 532 -8.49 -10.05 -11.05
CA ALA A 532 -9.70 -9.54 -10.45
C ALA A 532 -10.56 -8.73 -11.46
N VAL A 533 -9.93 -7.94 -12.33
CA VAL A 533 -10.64 -7.22 -13.41
C VAL A 533 -11.24 -8.21 -14.42
N LYS A 534 -10.54 -9.28 -14.77
CA LYS A 534 -11.12 -10.34 -15.64
C LYS A 534 -12.30 -11.05 -14.96
N GLU A 535 -12.24 -11.29 -13.66
CA GLU A 535 -13.35 -11.87 -12.88
C GLU A 535 -14.58 -10.93 -12.88
N LEU A 536 -14.38 -9.62 -12.71
CA LEU A 536 -15.45 -8.61 -12.82
C LEU A 536 -16.14 -8.66 -14.20
N ARG A 537 -15.33 -8.65 -15.26
CA ARG A 537 -15.85 -8.69 -16.64
C ARG A 537 -16.54 -10.00 -16.99
N ALA A 538 -16.05 -11.11 -16.46
CA ALA A 538 -16.70 -12.42 -16.63
C ALA A 538 -18.09 -12.47 -15.97
N ASP A 539 -18.31 -11.69 -14.91
CA ASP A 539 -19.61 -11.49 -14.28
C ASP A 539 -20.48 -10.43 -14.98
N GLY A 540 -20.05 -9.92 -16.13
CA GLY A 540 -20.80 -8.89 -16.87
C GLY A 540 -20.69 -7.47 -16.28
N ILE A 541 -19.82 -7.25 -15.28
CA ILE A 541 -19.55 -5.91 -14.74
C ILE A 541 -18.52 -5.24 -15.65
N ARG A 542 -18.96 -4.22 -16.36
CA ARG A 542 -18.11 -3.42 -17.24
C ARG A 542 -17.13 -2.63 -16.38
N THR A 543 -15.82 -2.82 -16.60
CA THR A 543 -14.81 -2.27 -15.71
C THR A 543 -13.80 -1.46 -16.50
N SER A 544 -13.65 -0.19 -16.14
CA SER A 544 -12.75 0.76 -16.80
C SER A 544 -12.00 1.60 -15.79
N ALA A 545 -10.87 2.19 -16.20
CA ALA A 545 -10.06 3.02 -15.33
C ALA A 545 -9.87 4.45 -15.80
N VAL A 546 -9.92 5.37 -14.85
CA VAL A 546 -9.38 6.72 -14.99
C VAL A 546 -7.99 6.70 -14.36
N PHE A 547 -6.98 6.76 -15.22
CA PHE A 547 -5.59 6.69 -14.80
C PHE A 547 -5.06 8.07 -14.41
N LEU A 548 -4.72 8.22 -13.14
CA LEU A 548 -4.21 9.43 -12.50
C LEU A 548 -2.72 9.31 -12.12
N GLY A 549 -2.02 8.39 -12.72
CA GLY A 549 -0.66 8.02 -12.37
C GLY A 549 0.44 8.68 -13.20
N ALA A 550 1.68 8.50 -12.73
CA ALA A 550 2.87 8.89 -13.48
C ALA A 550 3.06 8.01 -14.73
N GLY A 551 3.77 8.52 -15.73
CA GLY A 551 4.05 7.78 -16.96
C GLY A 551 4.75 6.43 -16.77
N ALA A 552 5.48 6.25 -15.66
CA ALA A 552 6.12 4.99 -15.29
C ALA A 552 5.16 3.82 -15.04
N HIS A 553 3.90 4.08 -14.74
CA HIS A 553 2.87 3.04 -14.48
C HIS A 553 1.92 2.81 -15.65
N LEU A 554 2.20 3.36 -16.84
CA LEU A 554 1.37 3.14 -18.04
C LEU A 554 1.30 1.66 -18.45
N ASP A 555 2.40 0.93 -18.31
CA ASP A 555 2.42 -0.51 -18.61
C ASP A 555 1.53 -1.30 -17.65
N ASN A 556 1.49 -0.89 -16.38
CA ASN A 556 0.64 -1.52 -15.38
C ASN A 556 -0.84 -1.32 -15.68
N VAL A 557 -1.27 -0.06 -15.97
CA VAL A 557 -2.68 0.21 -16.27
C VAL A 557 -3.11 -0.52 -17.54
N HIS A 558 -2.24 -0.57 -18.56
CA HIS A 558 -2.52 -1.32 -19.78
C HIS A 558 -2.61 -2.83 -19.53
N GLN A 559 -1.75 -3.37 -18.66
CA GLN A 559 -1.81 -4.80 -18.28
C GLN A 559 -3.07 -5.14 -17.49
N ILE A 560 -3.51 -4.27 -16.56
CA ILE A 560 -4.69 -4.50 -15.71
C ILE A 560 -5.97 -4.34 -16.50
N PHE A 561 -6.14 -3.23 -17.23
CA PHE A 561 -7.41 -2.82 -17.84
C PHE A 561 -7.47 -3.03 -19.36
N GLY A 562 -6.34 -3.30 -20.02
CA GLY A 562 -6.26 -3.42 -21.48
C GLY A 562 -6.37 -2.06 -22.14
N LYS A 563 -7.37 -1.90 -23.04
CA LYS A 563 -7.65 -0.63 -23.72
C LYS A 563 -8.67 0.24 -23.00
N GLU A 564 -9.35 -0.29 -22.00
CA GLU A 564 -10.45 0.35 -21.30
C GLU A 564 -9.96 1.27 -20.17
N TYR A 565 -9.13 2.22 -20.53
CA TYR A 565 -8.73 3.28 -19.61
C TYR A 565 -8.51 4.61 -20.32
N VAL A 566 -8.68 5.69 -19.59
CA VAL A 566 -8.33 7.05 -20.04
C VAL A 566 -7.33 7.65 -19.05
N ARG A 567 -6.35 8.38 -19.59
CA ARG A 567 -5.39 9.13 -18.79
C ARG A 567 -5.86 10.56 -18.63
N ILE A 568 -6.00 11.01 -17.39
CA ILE A 568 -6.41 12.37 -17.04
C ILE A 568 -5.32 13.00 -16.18
N SER A 569 -4.95 14.22 -16.52
CA SER A 569 -3.96 15.01 -15.78
C SER A 569 -4.53 16.35 -15.28
N LYS A 570 -5.70 16.75 -15.77
CA LYS A 570 -6.38 18.02 -15.42
C LYS A 570 -7.88 17.83 -15.49
N ILE A 571 -8.63 18.51 -14.61
CA ILE A 571 -10.10 18.49 -14.60
C ILE A 571 -10.71 18.84 -15.97
N ALA A 572 -10.10 19.74 -16.72
CA ALA A 572 -10.59 20.12 -18.06
C ALA A 572 -10.60 18.97 -19.09
N GLN A 573 -9.80 17.91 -18.87
CA GLN A 573 -9.76 16.71 -19.74
C GLN A 573 -10.77 15.64 -19.29
N LEU A 574 -11.41 15.84 -18.15
CA LEU A 574 -12.25 14.84 -17.52
C LEU A 574 -13.49 14.54 -18.37
N SER A 575 -14.15 15.58 -18.90
CA SER A 575 -15.38 15.40 -19.69
C SER A 575 -15.13 14.52 -20.91
N ASP A 576 -14.24 14.93 -21.80
CA ASP A 576 -13.95 14.19 -23.03
C ASP A 576 -13.44 12.76 -22.75
N GLY A 577 -12.61 12.61 -21.70
CA GLY A 577 -12.06 11.34 -21.32
C GLY A 577 -13.10 10.37 -20.74
N VAL A 578 -13.91 10.82 -19.79
CA VAL A 578 -14.91 9.99 -19.13
C VAL A 578 -16.10 9.69 -20.06
N SER A 579 -16.58 10.68 -20.84
CA SER A 579 -17.68 10.45 -21.80
C SER A 579 -17.26 9.43 -22.87
N SER A 580 -16.07 9.58 -23.44
CA SER A 580 -15.52 8.61 -24.41
C SER A 580 -15.36 7.22 -23.82
N LEU A 581 -14.92 7.11 -22.56
CA LEU A 581 -14.76 5.84 -21.85
C LEU A 581 -16.13 5.16 -21.63
N ILE A 582 -17.13 5.91 -21.17
CA ILE A 582 -18.49 5.41 -20.97
C ILE A 582 -19.10 4.99 -22.32
N GLU A 583 -18.93 5.79 -23.36
CA GLU A 583 -19.40 5.47 -24.71
C GLU A 583 -18.77 4.17 -25.24
N MET A 584 -17.45 4.02 -25.11
CA MET A 584 -16.73 2.81 -25.52
C MET A 584 -17.28 1.58 -24.80
N VAL A 585 -17.45 1.67 -23.49
CA VAL A 585 -17.94 0.57 -22.64
C VAL A 585 -19.40 0.22 -22.97
N LEU A 586 -20.21 1.19 -23.33
CA LEU A 586 -21.61 0.95 -23.71
C LEU A 586 -21.74 0.33 -25.10
N ARG A 587 -20.83 0.64 -26.04
CA ARG A 587 -20.85 0.11 -27.42
C ARG A 587 -20.34 -1.36 -27.50
N GLU A 588 -19.47 -1.81 -26.63
CA GLU A 588 -18.82 -3.13 -26.70
C GLU A 588 -19.70 -4.32 -26.31
N SER A 589 -20.97 -4.13 -25.99
CA SER A 589 -21.86 -5.26 -25.68
C SER A 589 -23.29 -5.06 -26.17
N PRO A 590 -23.74 -5.85 -27.11
CA PRO A 590 -25.09 -6.36 -27.03
C PRO A 590 -25.07 -7.53 -26.04
N PRO A 591 -25.97 -7.62 -25.05
CA PRO A 591 -26.19 -8.90 -24.36
C PRO A 591 -26.73 -9.90 -25.39
N ASP A 592 -26.02 -11.04 -25.54
CA ASP A 592 -26.51 -12.19 -26.27
C ASP A 592 -27.77 -12.78 -25.67
#